data_f8976c080e5ff5777be63a11b18a83b2
#
_entry.id   f8976c080e5ff5777be63a11b18a83b2
#
_cell.length_a   1.000
_cell.length_b   1.000
_cell.length_c   1.000
_cell.angle_alpha   90.00
_cell.angle_beta   90.00
_cell.angle_gamma   90.00
#
_symmetry.space_group_name_H-M   'P 1'
#
loop_
_entity.id
_entity.type
_entity.pdbx_description
1 polymer ?
#
loop_
_entity_poly.entity_id
_entity_poly.type
_entity_poly.pdbx_seq_one_letter_code
_entity_poly.pdbx_strand_id
1 'polypeptide(L)'
;MVSVILRSRNEERYVGFALQSLHDFFGYDLEIVLVDNESTDNTIRVVNSFEYLNIKKITINKNDYTPGKSLNLGLESCNGEIVLCMSSHCQITNLNLDKIQAKLKDNVAVWGKQIPIWDGKKVSRRYMWSNFKDVDQTNYFCELENRYFLHNAFCFYKREILIENLFDEKYSGKEDRYWVNDMINKGHQVYYDSEMICNHFYTDNGATWKGIG
;
A
#
# COMPACT_ATOMS: atom_id res chain seq x y z
N MET A 1 -6.36 -12.47 11.50
CA MET A 1 -5.90 -11.07 11.80
C MET A 1 -5.10 -10.53 10.63
N VAL A 2 -5.33 -9.28 10.24
CA VAL A 2 -4.58 -8.57 9.19
C VAL A 2 -3.61 -7.61 9.86
N SER A 3 -2.36 -7.58 9.37
CA SER A 3 -1.39 -6.55 9.74
C SER A 3 -1.35 -5.48 8.64
N VAL A 4 -1.38 -4.21 9.00
CA VAL A 4 -1.31 -3.09 8.05
C VAL A 4 0.03 -2.39 8.21
N ILE A 5 0.81 -2.30 7.14
CA ILE A 5 2.00 -1.44 7.09
C ILE A 5 1.57 -0.10 6.46
N LEU A 6 1.49 0.94 7.29
CA LEU A 6 1.09 2.27 6.88
C LEU A 6 2.33 3.17 6.80
N ARG A 7 2.77 3.51 5.59
CA ARG A 7 3.91 4.41 5.38
C ARG A 7 3.48 5.86 5.41
N SER A 8 4.19 6.70 6.16
CA SER A 8 3.83 8.09 6.35
C SER A 8 5.03 9.04 6.31
N ARG A 9 4.82 10.23 5.75
CA ARG A 9 5.69 11.39 5.88
C ARG A 9 4.93 12.67 5.57
N ASN A 10 4.71 13.51 6.59
CA ASN A 10 4.00 14.78 6.48
C ASN A 10 2.62 14.59 5.80
N GLU A 11 1.78 13.77 6.40
CA GLU A 11 0.47 13.36 5.91
C GLU A 11 -0.67 13.81 6.86
N GLU A 12 -0.48 14.90 7.62
CA GLU A 12 -1.48 15.39 8.59
C GLU A 12 -2.86 15.58 7.99
N ARG A 13 -2.95 15.86 6.68
CA ARG A 13 -4.21 16.09 5.97
C ARG A 13 -4.97 14.80 5.67
N TYR A 14 -4.29 13.67 5.55
CA TYR A 14 -4.87 12.44 4.98
C TYR A 14 -4.76 11.21 5.87
N VAL A 15 -3.78 11.16 6.78
CA VAL A 15 -3.57 9.97 7.63
C VAL A 15 -4.81 9.62 8.45
N GLY A 16 -5.61 10.60 8.86
CA GLY A 16 -6.87 10.39 9.55
C GLY A 16 -7.91 9.64 8.71
N PHE A 17 -8.01 9.94 7.40
CA PHE A 17 -8.89 9.22 6.49
C PHE A 17 -8.42 7.78 6.27
N ALA A 18 -7.10 7.56 6.19
CA ALA A 18 -6.53 6.22 6.11
C ALA A 18 -6.92 5.38 7.34
N LEU A 19 -6.66 5.90 8.55
CA LEU A 19 -6.94 5.21 9.81
C LEU A 19 -8.44 4.98 10.01
N GLN A 20 -9.29 5.96 9.72
CA GLN A 20 -10.74 5.81 9.81
C GLN A 20 -11.24 4.72 8.87
N SER A 21 -10.79 4.72 7.60
CA SER A 21 -11.22 3.69 6.66
C SER A 21 -10.73 2.29 7.05
N LEU A 22 -9.53 2.17 7.63
CA LEU A 22 -9.08 0.89 8.18
C LEU A 22 -10.02 0.42 9.30
N HIS A 23 -10.42 1.30 10.21
CA HIS A 23 -11.39 0.95 11.25
C HIS A 23 -12.76 0.57 10.67
N ASP A 24 -13.26 1.32 9.68
CA ASP A 24 -14.58 1.09 9.08
C ASP A 24 -14.69 -0.30 8.41
N PHE A 25 -13.60 -0.79 7.79
CA PHE A 25 -13.59 -2.07 7.09
C PHE A 25 -13.13 -3.27 7.92
N PHE A 26 -12.29 -3.06 8.96
CA PHE A 26 -11.68 -4.13 9.75
C PHE A 26 -12.16 -4.15 11.21
N GLY A 27 -12.79 -3.07 11.69
CA GLY A 27 -13.11 -2.91 13.11
C GLY A 27 -11.83 -2.89 13.95
N TYR A 28 -11.81 -3.74 14.98
CA TYR A 28 -10.66 -3.88 15.89
C TYR A 28 -9.79 -5.11 15.58
N ASP A 29 -10.14 -5.93 14.58
CA ASP A 29 -9.40 -7.15 14.23
C ASP A 29 -8.24 -6.87 13.25
N LEU A 30 -7.45 -5.84 13.57
CA LEU A 30 -6.23 -5.49 12.84
C LEU A 30 -5.15 -4.98 13.78
N GLU A 31 -3.92 -5.11 13.36
CA GLU A 31 -2.78 -4.35 13.90
C GLU A 31 -2.26 -3.39 12.82
N ILE A 32 -1.86 -2.19 13.24
CA ILE A 32 -1.29 -1.19 12.34
C ILE A 32 0.15 -0.93 12.74
N VAL A 33 1.06 -1.07 11.79
CA VAL A 33 2.45 -0.66 11.92
C VAL A 33 2.65 0.60 11.10
N LEU A 34 2.63 1.75 11.75
CA LEU A 34 2.96 3.03 11.13
C LEU A 34 4.47 3.16 11.02
N VAL A 35 4.98 3.25 9.80
CA VAL A 35 6.39 3.56 9.53
C VAL A 35 6.49 5.03 9.11
N ASP A 36 6.87 5.88 10.06
CA ASP A 36 6.98 7.31 9.88
C ASP A 36 8.39 7.74 9.47
N ASN A 37 8.51 8.42 8.35
CA ASN A 37 9.76 8.94 7.83
C ASN A 37 10.01 10.38 8.35
N GLU A 38 10.21 10.51 9.67
CA GLU A 38 10.51 11.77 10.36
C GLU A 38 9.55 12.90 9.95
N SER A 39 8.24 12.70 10.13
CA SER A 39 7.23 13.74 9.90
C SER A 39 7.48 14.94 10.82
N THR A 40 7.36 16.14 10.25
CA THR A 40 7.56 17.43 10.93
C THR A 40 6.28 18.27 11.07
N ASP A 41 5.19 17.78 10.48
CA ASP A 41 3.84 18.35 10.59
C ASP A 41 3.06 17.68 11.75
N ASN A 42 1.72 17.81 11.77
CA ASN A 42 0.88 17.20 12.80
C ASN A 42 0.53 15.72 12.53
N THR A 43 1.17 15.03 11.59
CA THR A 43 0.88 13.62 11.26
C THR A 43 0.80 12.75 12.51
N ILE A 44 1.83 12.77 13.36
CA ILE A 44 1.88 11.94 14.58
C ILE A 44 0.81 12.36 15.59
N ARG A 45 0.47 13.65 15.67
CA ARG A 45 -0.62 14.12 16.54
C ARG A 45 -1.97 13.59 16.07
N VAL A 46 -2.22 13.58 14.75
CA VAL A 46 -3.44 12.97 14.18
C VAL A 46 -3.48 11.47 14.47
N VAL A 47 -2.38 10.74 14.25
CA VAL A 47 -2.29 9.31 14.56
C VAL A 47 -2.59 9.04 16.04
N ASN A 48 -2.08 9.86 16.94
CA ASN A 48 -2.31 9.71 18.38
C ASN A 48 -3.77 9.93 18.79
N SER A 49 -4.60 10.61 17.99
CA SER A 49 -6.04 10.74 18.29
C SER A 49 -6.85 9.46 18.03
N PHE A 50 -6.25 8.44 17.39
CA PHE A 50 -6.84 7.12 17.18
C PHE A 50 -6.40 6.11 18.25
N GLU A 51 -6.45 6.51 19.53
CA GLU A 51 -6.00 5.71 20.68
C GLU A 51 -6.71 4.35 20.81
N TYR A 52 -7.90 4.23 20.23
CA TYR A 52 -8.68 3.00 20.22
C TYR A 52 -8.19 1.95 19.21
N LEU A 53 -7.27 2.32 18.30
CA LEU A 53 -6.64 1.39 17.36
C LEU A 53 -5.30 0.87 17.89
N ASN A 54 -5.01 -0.38 17.59
CA ASN A 54 -3.71 -0.99 17.90
C ASN A 54 -2.65 -0.50 16.91
N ILE A 55 -2.00 0.63 17.18
CA ILE A 55 -1.00 1.27 16.30
C ILE A 55 0.39 1.21 16.94
N LYS A 56 1.27 0.40 16.35
CA LYS A 56 2.71 0.45 16.63
C LYS A 56 3.36 1.50 15.73
N LYS A 57 4.13 2.40 16.31
CA LYS A 57 4.84 3.48 15.59
C LYS A 57 6.32 3.17 15.51
N ILE A 58 6.89 3.25 14.31
CA ILE A 58 8.30 3.06 14.00
C ILE A 58 8.76 4.29 13.23
N THR A 59 9.91 4.87 13.60
CA THR A 59 10.50 5.98 12.87
C THR A 59 11.67 5.47 12.03
N ILE A 60 11.70 5.82 10.75
CA ILE A 60 12.84 5.60 9.86
C ILE A 60 13.49 6.95 9.54
N ASN A 61 14.83 7.01 9.65
CA ASN A 61 15.56 8.23 9.34
C ASN A 61 15.43 8.56 7.84
N LYS A 62 15.23 9.84 7.52
CA LYS A 62 15.05 10.31 6.13
C LYS A 62 16.22 9.99 5.21
N ASN A 63 17.44 9.89 5.73
CA ASN A 63 18.63 9.58 4.95
C ASN A 63 18.74 8.07 4.66
N ASP A 64 18.08 7.25 5.46
CA ASP A 64 18.05 5.79 5.33
C ASP A 64 16.81 5.29 4.58
N TYR A 65 15.87 6.19 4.30
CA TYR A 65 14.60 5.84 3.72
C TYR A 65 14.72 5.40 2.27
N THR A 66 14.23 4.20 1.99
CA THR A 66 13.73 3.81 0.68
C THR A 66 12.33 3.20 0.85
N PRO A 67 11.49 3.20 -0.20
CA PRO A 67 10.17 2.57 -0.10
C PRO A 67 10.25 1.11 0.33
N GLY A 68 11.19 0.33 -0.23
CA GLY A 68 11.41 -1.07 0.14
C GLY A 68 11.85 -1.22 1.60
N LYS A 69 12.83 -0.43 2.05
CA LYS A 69 13.32 -0.48 3.44
C LYS A 69 12.23 -0.17 4.46
N SER A 70 11.39 0.81 4.18
CA SER A 70 10.28 1.15 5.09
C SER A 70 9.24 0.03 5.19
N LEU A 71 8.95 -0.67 4.08
CA LEU A 71 8.04 -1.81 4.07
C LEU A 71 8.63 -3.02 4.81
N ASN A 72 9.91 -3.34 4.56
CA ASN A 72 10.60 -4.43 5.23
C ASN A 72 10.67 -4.21 6.74
N LEU A 73 11.00 -2.98 7.18
CA LEU A 73 11.00 -2.60 8.59
C LEU A 73 9.61 -2.72 9.24
N GLY A 74 8.56 -2.33 8.51
CA GLY A 74 7.19 -2.53 8.96
C GLY A 74 6.83 -4.01 9.09
N LEU A 75 7.24 -4.83 8.12
CA LEU A 75 6.98 -6.27 8.08
C LEU A 75 7.56 -7.03 9.27
N GLU A 76 8.75 -6.66 9.75
CA GLU A 76 9.39 -7.25 10.95
C GLU A 76 8.49 -7.14 12.19
N SER A 77 7.59 -6.18 12.21
CA SER A 77 6.67 -5.90 13.33
C SER A 77 5.27 -6.44 13.12
N CYS A 78 4.99 -7.05 11.98
CA CYS A 78 3.70 -7.63 11.65
C CYS A 78 3.58 -9.07 12.17
N ASN A 79 2.42 -9.41 12.76
CA ASN A 79 2.13 -10.75 13.28
C ASN A 79 1.03 -11.47 12.49
N GLY A 80 0.20 -10.74 11.72
CA GLY A 80 -0.88 -11.31 10.92
C GLY A 80 -0.37 -12.15 9.75
N GLU A 81 -1.14 -13.17 9.37
CA GLU A 81 -0.84 -14.03 8.20
C GLU A 81 -0.98 -13.27 6.87
N ILE A 82 -1.78 -12.22 6.88
CA ILE A 82 -2.03 -11.33 5.73
C ILE A 82 -1.49 -9.95 6.09
N VAL A 83 -0.72 -9.36 5.18
CA VAL A 83 -0.18 -8.01 5.31
C VAL A 83 -0.81 -7.10 4.26
N LEU A 84 -1.39 -5.99 4.70
CA LEU A 84 -1.81 -4.89 3.82
C LEU A 84 -0.72 -3.82 3.81
N CYS A 85 -0.07 -3.59 2.67
CA CYS A 85 0.72 -2.39 2.44
C CYS A 85 -0.21 -1.26 1.98
N MET A 86 -0.17 -0.12 2.67
CA MET A 86 -1.01 1.03 2.37
C MET A 86 -0.25 2.34 2.56
N SER A 87 -0.49 3.33 1.70
CA SER A 87 0.02 4.69 1.89
C SER A 87 -0.93 5.49 2.78
N SER A 88 -0.38 6.32 3.68
CA SER A 88 -1.19 7.12 4.62
C SER A 88 -2.02 8.24 3.96
N HIS A 89 -1.85 8.45 2.65
CA HIS A 89 -2.73 9.30 1.85
C HIS A 89 -3.69 8.49 0.96
N CYS A 90 -3.99 7.25 1.36
CA CYS A 90 -5.05 6.44 0.77
C CYS A 90 -6.21 6.27 1.75
N GLN A 91 -7.43 6.23 1.24
CA GLN A 91 -8.66 5.95 1.98
C GLN A 91 -9.40 4.81 1.30
N ILE A 92 -9.63 3.72 1.99
CA ILE A 92 -10.41 2.59 1.47
C ILE A 92 -11.85 3.05 1.27
N THR A 93 -12.41 2.79 0.09
CA THR A 93 -13.80 3.12 -0.25
C THR A 93 -14.63 1.91 -0.62
N ASN A 94 -13.98 0.81 -1.03
CA ASN A 94 -14.65 -0.48 -1.22
C ASN A 94 -13.65 -1.62 -0.97
N LEU A 95 -14.07 -2.61 -0.20
CA LEU A 95 -13.26 -3.78 0.15
C LEU A 95 -14.16 -4.96 0.52
N ASN A 96 -13.87 -6.13 -0.03
CA ASN A 96 -14.46 -7.40 0.38
C ASN A 96 -13.35 -8.32 0.89
N LEU A 97 -13.24 -8.47 2.21
CA LEU A 97 -12.20 -9.28 2.85
C LEU A 97 -12.28 -10.76 2.51
N ASP A 98 -13.49 -11.32 2.40
CA ASP A 98 -13.68 -12.74 2.05
C ASP A 98 -13.15 -12.99 0.64
N LYS A 99 -13.42 -12.07 -0.31
CA LYS A 99 -12.88 -12.14 -1.68
C LYS A 99 -11.35 -12.08 -1.67
N ILE A 100 -10.75 -11.17 -0.89
CA ILE A 100 -9.30 -11.05 -0.77
C ILE A 100 -8.69 -12.34 -0.21
N GLN A 101 -9.23 -12.88 0.87
CA GLN A 101 -8.77 -14.13 1.47
C GLN A 101 -8.89 -15.31 0.50
N ALA A 102 -9.99 -15.40 -0.23
CA ALA A 102 -10.18 -16.43 -1.27
C ALA A 102 -9.14 -16.30 -2.39
N LYS A 103 -8.86 -15.06 -2.87
CA LYS A 103 -7.87 -14.83 -3.92
C LYS A 103 -6.44 -15.09 -3.46
N LEU A 104 -6.13 -14.80 -2.20
CA LEU A 104 -4.81 -15.11 -1.62
C LEU A 104 -4.55 -16.60 -1.46
N LYS A 105 -5.52 -17.52 -1.62
CA LYS A 105 -5.25 -18.97 -1.66
C LYS A 105 -4.35 -19.33 -2.85
N ASP A 106 -4.63 -18.77 -4.01
CA ASP A 106 -3.95 -19.09 -5.27
C ASP A 106 -2.93 -18.03 -5.69
N ASN A 107 -2.96 -16.84 -5.08
CA ASN A 107 -2.11 -15.73 -5.43
C ASN A 107 -1.25 -15.30 -4.22
N VAL A 108 -0.05 -14.82 -4.46
CA VAL A 108 0.85 -14.32 -3.39
C VAL A 108 0.55 -12.89 -2.97
N ALA A 109 -0.12 -12.13 -3.83
CA ALA A 109 -0.58 -10.78 -3.55
C ALA A 109 -1.89 -10.48 -4.28
N VAL A 110 -2.68 -9.55 -3.67
CA VAL A 110 -3.91 -8.99 -4.26
C VAL A 110 -3.83 -7.47 -4.12
N TRP A 111 -3.83 -6.75 -5.24
CA TRP A 111 -3.76 -5.30 -5.23
C TRP A 111 -4.99 -4.66 -5.86
N GLY A 112 -5.31 -3.44 -5.42
CA GLY A 112 -6.57 -2.80 -5.73
C GLY A 112 -6.46 -1.57 -6.61
N LYS A 113 -7.64 -1.15 -7.08
CA LYS A 113 -7.87 0.05 -7.87
C LYS A 113 -7.69 1.29 -7.03
N GLN A 114 -6.96 2.26 -7.57
CA GLN A 114 -6.74 3.54 -6.93
C GLN A 114 -7.40 4.66 -7.74
N ILE A 115 -8.17 5.50 -7.06
CA ILE A 115 -8.82 6.67 -7.64
C ILE A 115 -8.00 7.90 -7.25
N PRO A 116 -7.27 8.51 -8.18
CA PRO A 116 -6.46 9.68 -7.87
C PRO A 116 -7.34 10.91 -7.59
N ILE A 117 -7.15 11.52 -6.42
CA ILE A 117 -7.91 12.69 -5.97
C ILE A 117 -6.96 13.87 -5.76
N TRP A 118 -7.22 14.98 -6.42
CA TRP A 118 -6.55 16.26 -6.20
C TRP A 118 -7.59 17.36 -6.01
N ASP A 119 -7.48 18.11 -4.93
CA ASP A 119 -8.40 19.18 -4.56
C ASP A 119 -9.87 18.71 -4.61
N GLY A 120 -10.13 17.54 -4.02
CA GLY A 120 -11.46 16.93 -3.95
C GLY A 120 -11.99 16.38 -5.28
N LYS A 121 -11.22 16.45 -6.37
CA LYS A 121 -11.64 16.01 -7.70
C LYS A 121 -10.80 14.85 -8.21
N LYS A 122 -11.47 13.88 -8.89
CA LYS A 122 -10.76 12.83 -9.62
C LYS A 122 -9.92 13.45 -10.75
N VAL A 123 -8.66 13.03 -10.83
CA VAL A 123 -7.73 13.42 -11.90
C VAL A 123 -7.15 12.19 -12.60
N SER A 124 -6.83 12.32 -13.89
CA SER A 124 -6.36 11.18 -14.70
C SER A 124 -5.27 11.57 -15.72
N ARG A 125 -4.52 12.64 -15.45
CA ARG A 125 -3.57 13.21 -16.43
C ARG A 125 -2.30 12.39 -16.64
N ARG A 126 -2.03 11.41 -15.76
CA ARG A 126 -0.80 10.60 -15.86
C ARG A 126 -1.14 9.20 -16.35
N TYR A 127 -0.27 8.64 -17.21
CA TYR A 127 -0.43 7.29 -17.74
C TYR A 127 -0.54 6.22 -16.63
N MET A 128 0.12 6.42 -15.50
CA MET A 128 0.09 5.48 -14.39
C MET A 128 -1.34 5.14 -13.94
N TRP A 129 -2.25 6.14 -13.94
CA TRP A 129 -3.64 5.92 -13.55
C TRP A 129 -4.43 5.08 -14.55
N SER A 130 -3.94 4.90 -15.77
CA SER A 130 -4.55 4.02 -16.77
C SER A 130 -4.36 2.53 -16.46
N ASN A 131 -3.48 2.18 -15.52
CA ASN A 131 -3.29 0.80 -15.08
C ASN A 131 -4.41 0.30 -14.15
N PHE A 132 -5.19 1.19 -13.56
CA PHE A 132 -6.29 0.82 -12.67
C PHE A 132 -7.58 0.61 -13.48
N LYS A 133 -7.69 -0.57 -14.10
CA LYS A 133 -8.79 -0.96 -14.98
C LYS A 133 -10.08 -1.28 -14.19
N ASP A 134 -11.20 -1.41 -14.91
CA ASP A 134 -12.50 -1.82 -14.36
C ASP A 134 -12.74 -3.34 -14.48
N VAL A 135 -11.69 -4.12 -14.71
CA VAL A 135 -11.74 -5.58 -14.92
C VAL A 135 -10.62 -6.23 -14.12
N ASP A 136 -10.98 -7.29 -13.40
CA ASP A 136 -10.04 -8.13 -12.65
C ASP A 136 -9.02 -8.80 -13.56
N GLN A 137 -7.78 -8.94 -13.12
CA GLN A 137 -6.71 -9.55 -13.92
C GLN A 137 -5.71 -10.32 -13.04
N THR A 138 -5.27 -11.48 -13.53
CA THR A 138 -4.13 -12.19 -12.96
C THR A 138 -2.87 -11.80 -13.74
N ASN A 139 -1.79 -11.53 -13.03
CA ASN A 139 -0.48 -11.18 -13.61
C ASN A 139 -0.58 -10.00 -14.60
N TYR A 140 -1.21 -8.90 -14.16
CA TYR A 140 -1.41 -7.72 -15.00
C TYR A 140 -0.08 -7.19 -15.54
N PHE A 141 0.05 -7.13 -16.88
CA PHE A 141 1.21 -6.59 -17.57
C PHE A 141 0.92 -5.17 -18.08
N CYS A 142 1.78 -4.23 -17.72
CA CYS A 142 1.73 -2.87 -18.22
C CYS A 142 2.61 -2.73 -19.46
N GLU A 143 2.00 -2.64 -20.63
CA GLU A 143 2.74 -2.49 -21.90
C GLU A 143 3.60 -1.22 -21.95
N LEU A 144 3.09 -0.10 -21.38
CA LEU A 144 3.83 1.17 -21.34
C LEU A 144 5.10 1.11 -20.49
N GLU A 145 5.09 0.29 -19.43
CA GLU A 145 6.27 0.06 -18.59
C GLU A 145 7.08 -1.18 -19.03
N ASN A 146 6.53 -1.98 -19.95
CA ASN A 146 7.09 -3.25 -20.41
C ASN A 146 7.45 -4.19 -19.24
N ARG A 147 6.54 -4.31 -18.27
CA ARG A 147 6.68 -5.16 -17.06
C ARG A 147 5.36 -5.46 -16.40
N TYR A 148 5.36 -6.44 -15.51
CA TYR A 148 4.22 -6.67 -14.62
C TYR A 148 4.03 -5.48 -13.68
N PHE A 149 2.76 -5.21 -13.35
CA PHE A 149 2.37 -4.05 -12.56
C PHE A 149 1.71 -4.48 -11.26
N LEU A 150 2.13 -3.85 -10.19
CA LEU A 150 1.55 -3.90 -8.85
C LEU A 150 1.83 -2.55 -8.18
N HIS A 151 0.96 -2.09 -7.29
CA HIS A 151 1.16 -0.81 -6.63
C HIS A 151 0.94 -0.89 -5.11
N ASN A 152 2.00 -0.67 -4.34
CA ASN A 152 2.06 -0.81 -2.88
C ASN A 152 1.23 0.21 -2.08
N ALA A 153 0.62 1.20 -2.73
CA ALA A 153 -0.27 2.10 -2.02
C ALA A 153 -1.56 1.42 -1.53
N PHE A 154 -1.93 0.25 -2.10
CA PHE A 154 -3.06 -0.55 -1.66
C PHE A 154 -2.92 -1.99 -2.16
N CYS A 155 -2.22 -2.83 -1.38
CA CYS A 155 -1.90 -4.20 -1.78
C CYS A 155 -1.82 -5.14 -0.58
N PHE A 156 -2.55 -6.26 -0.63
CA PHE A 156 -2.46 -7.37 0.32
C PHE A 156 -1.45 -8.42 -0.13
N TYR A 157 -0.77 -9.01 0.83
CA TYR A 157 0.25 -10.02 0.63
C TYR A 157 0.06 -11.20 1.59
N LYS A 158 0.44 -12.40 1.16
CA LYS A 158 0.77 -13.49 2.10
C LYS A 158 2.03 -13.11 2.86
N ARG A 159 1.94 -13.02 4.18
CA ARG A 159 3.10 -12.63 5.01
C ARG A 159 4.27 -13.58 4.85
N GLU A 160 4.03 -14.89 4.81
CA GLU A 160 5.06 -15.92 4.62
C GLU A 160 5.90 -15.66 3.35
N ILE A 161 5.24 -15.40 2.23
CA ILE A 161 5.91 -15.12 0.96
C ILE A 161 6.70 -13.80 1.02
N LEU A 162 6.12 -12.78 1.66
CA LEU A 162 6.78 -11.46 1.76
C LEU A 162 8.03 -11.51 2.64
N ILE A 163 8.04 -12.32 3.70
CA ILE A 163 9.23 -12.55 4.55
C ILE A 163 10.35 -13.25 3.79
N GLU A 164 10.02 -14.24 2.97
CA GLU A 164 11.00 -14.97 2.16
C GLU A 164 11.50 -14.15 0.96
N ASN A 165 10.73 -13.15 0.53
CA ASN A 165 11.00 -12.33 -0.64
C ASN A 165 10.81 -10.86 -0.32
N LEU A 166 11.73 -10.30 0.45
CA LEU A 166 11.71 -8.89 0.85
C LEU A 166 11.77 -7.94 -0.36
N PHE A 167 11.27 -6.73 -0.20
CA PHE A 167 11.47 -5.68 -1.19
C PHE A 167 12.96 -5.30 -1.27
N ASP A 168 13.48 -5.11 -2.48
CA ASP A 168 14.87 -4.70 -2.67
C ASP A 168 15.04 -3.23 -2.25
N GLU A 169 15.81 -3.01 -1.19
CA GLU A 169 15.98 -1.72 -0.53
C GLU A 169 16.81 -0.70 -1.33
N LYS A 170 17.51 -1.16 -2.37
CA LYS A 170 18.33 -0.26 -3.22
C LYS A 170 17.49 0.67 -4.10
N TYR A 171 16.21 0.33 -4.36
CA TYR A 171 15.36 1.11 -5.22
C TYR A 171 14.75 2.30 -4.49
N SER A 172 14.93 3.49 -5.04
CA SER A 172 14.28 4.74 -4.57
C SER A 172 12.81 4.85 -5.00
N GLY A 173 12.28 3.87 -5.70
CA GLY A 173 10.90 3.75 -6.18
C GLY A 173 10.73 2.55 -7.09
N LYS A 174 9.50 2.18 -7.39
CA LYS A 174 9.13 0.99 -8.19
C LYS A 174 9.57 -0.35 -7.56
N GLU A 175 9.82 -0.39 -6.25
CA GLU A 175 10.15 -1.60 -5.50
C GLU A 175 9.08 -2.68 -5.69
N ASP A 176 7.83 -2.27 -5.80
CA ASP A 176 6.66 -3.09 -6.06
C ASP A 176 6.69 -3.74 -7.47
N ARG A 177 7.11 -2.98 -8.50
CA ARG A 177 7.25 -3.49 -9.87
C ARG A 177 8.37 -4.52 -9.98
N TYR A 178 9.50 -4.29 -9.33
CA TYR A 178 10.61 -5.24 -9.30
C TYR A 178 10.22 -6.51 -8.54
N TRP A 179 9.57 -6.35 -7.40
CA TRP A 179 9.08 -7.46 -6.60
C TRP A 179 8.09 -8.34 -7.38
N VAL A 180 7.07 -7.76 -7.99
CA VAL A 180 6.06 -8.54 -8.75
C VAL A 180 6.66 -9.25 -9.95
N ASN A 181 7.62 -8.64 -10.66
CA ASN A 181 8.31 -9.30 -11.76
C ASN A 181 9.11 -10.52 -11.28
N ASP A 182 9.81 -10.40 -10.13
CA ASP A 182 10.54 -11.51 -9.53
C ASP A 182 9.59 -12.65 -9.12
N MET A 183 8.47 -12.33 -8.48
CA MET A 183 7.49 -13.34 -8.05
C MET A 183 6.89 -14.10 -9.22
N ILE A 184 6.51 -13.40 -10.29
CA ILE A 184 5.94 -14.06 -11.48
C ILE A 184 7.00 -14.92 -12.19
N ASN A 185 8.25 -14.46 -12.26
CA ASN A 185 9.35 -15.25 -12.80
C ASN A 185 9.64 -16.51 -11.98
N LYS A 186 9.37 -16.51 -10.68
CA LYS A 186 9.41 -17.68 -9.80
C LYS A 186 8.18 -18.60 -9.91
N GLY A 187 7.22 -18.27 -10.78
CA GLY A 187 6.01 -19.06 -11.03
C GLY A 187 4.83 -18.73 -10.11
N HIS A 188 4.92 -17.69 -9.30
CA HIS A 188 3.79 -17.21 -8.48
C HIS A 188 2.79 -16.41 -9.32
N GLN A 189 1.58 -16.29 -8.78
CA GLN A 189 0.51 -15.46 -9.35
C GLN A 189 0.19 -14.27 -8.46
N VAL A 190 -0.18 -13.15 -9.09
CA VAL A 190 -0.61 -11.91 -8.43
C VAL A 190 -1.93 -11.46 -9.05
N TYR A 191 -2.88 -11.06 -8.22
CA TYR A 191 -4.23 -10.72 -8.64
C TYR A 191 -4.49 -9.22 -8.50
N TYR A 192 -5.06 -8.62 -9.55
CA TYR A 192 -5.65 -7.29 -9.52
C TYR A 192 -7.15 -7.41 -9.30
N ASP A 193 -7.67 -6.78 -8.26
CA ASP A 193 -9.10 -6.71 -7.96
C ASP A 193 -9.61 -5.29 -8.27
N SER A 194 -10.44 -5.17 -9.29
CA SER A 194 -11.01 -3.90 -9.74
C SER A 194 -12.07 -3.33 -8.79
N GLU A 195 -12.62 -4.18 -7.91
CA GLU A 195 -13.61 -3.79 -6.90
C GLU A 195 -12.98 -3.46 -5.54
N MET A 196 -11.73 -3.83 -5.30
CA MET A 196 -10.94 -3.37 -4.17
C MET A 196 -10.47 -1.94 -4.43
N ILE A 197 -11.13 -0.93 -3.85
CA ILE A 197 -10.99 0.49 -4.26
C ILE A 197 -10.52 1.36 -3.10
N CYS A 198 -9.55 2.24 -3.37
CA CYS A 198 -9.21 3.35 -2.48
C CYS A 198 -9.16 4.69 -3.23
N ASN A 199 -9.48 5.78 -2.54
CA ASN A 199 -9.07 7.12 -2.93
C ASN A 199 -7.58 7.28 -2.65
N HIS A 200 -6.83 7.81 -3.61
CA HIS A 200 -5.41 8.11 -3.48
C HIS A 200 -5.23 9.62 -3.60
N PHE A 201 -5.10 10.28 -2.44
CA PHE A 201 -5.04 11.73 -2.38
C PHE A 201 -3.69 12.27 -2.86
N TYR A 202 -3.72 13.45 -3.49
CA TYR A 202 -2.52 14.17 -3.84
C TYR A 202 -1.75 14.61 -2.60
N THR A 203 -0.46 14.33 -2.60
CA THR A 203 0.48 14.84 -1.59
C THR A 203 1.80 15.25 -2.26
N ASP A 204 2.40 16.33 -1.77
CA ASP A 204 3.70 16.81 -2.27
C ASP A 204 4.85 15.83 -2.01
N ASN A 205 4.68 14.91 -1.06
CA ASN A 205 5.65 13.88 -0.70
C ASN A 205 5.48 12.58 -1.51
N GLY A 206 4.34 12.38 -2.15
CA GLY A 206 4.02 11.15 -2.86
C GLY A 206 4.81 10.99 -4.16
N ALA A 207 5.69 9.98 -4.24
CA ALA A 207 6.44 9.66 -5.47
C ALA A 207 5.51 9.42 -6.67
N THR A 208 4.37 8.79 -6.43
CA THR A 208 3.30 8.54 -7.39
C THR A 208 2.84 9.82 -8.11
N TRP A 209 2.84 10.95 -7.43
CA TRP A 209 2.38 12.24 -7.94
C TRP A 209 3.48 13.06 -8.61
N LYS A 210 4.75 12.83 -8.29
CA LYS A 210 5.90 13.63 -8.78
C LYS A 210 6.31 13.34 -10.23
N GLY A 211 5.67 12.45 -10.91
CA GLY A 211 5.99 12.17 -12.31
C GLY A 211 7.22 11.29 -12.54
N ILE A 212 7.78 10.74 -11.50
CA ILE A 212 8.84 9.73 -11.60
C ILE A 212 8.14 8.40 -11.91
N GLY A 213 7.80 8.23 -13.15
CA GLY A 213 7.24 7.01 -13.69
C GLY A 213 8.24 6.40 -14.65
#